data_907bcb5bf4cf642d777b939eecb61536
#
_entry.id   907bcb5bf4cf642d777b939eecb61536
#
_cell.length_a   1.000
_cell.length_b   1.000
_cell.length_c   1.000
_cell.angle_alpha   90.00
_cell.angle_beta   90.00
_cell.angle_gamma   90.00
#
_symmetry.space_group_name_H-M   'P 1'
#
loop_
_entity.id
_entity.type
_entity.pdbx_description
1 polymer ?
#
loop_
_entity_poly.entity_id
_entity_poly.type
_entity_poly.pdbx_seq_one_letter_code
_entity_poly.pdbx_strand_id
1 'polypeptide(L)'
;MAKIVLASGSPRRQELLRRMGITDFTVRVPEVEEYFPAGLTPEETVCYISREKSQAVASDADEIVITADTMVFLDDKKLGKPADEAEALQMLTALQGRRHTVCTGVTVRQGEKALTRAQHTDVYFRPATQRELMAYIAGGEPMDKAGAYGVQGQGALLVAVSYTHLRAHETGAYL
;
A
#
# COMPACT_ATOMS: atom_id res chain seq x y z
N MET A 1 -18.78 -22.56 2.70
CA MET A 1 -18.36 -21.14 2.69
C MET A 1 -16.98 -21.07 2.06
N ALA A 2 -16.74 -20.10 1.19
CA ALA A 2 -15.40 -19.91 0.64
C ALA A 2 -14.43 -19.52 1.78
N LYS A 3 -13.24 -20.12 1.80
CA LYS A 3 -12.19 -19.81 2.78
C LYS A 3 -11.44 -18.57 2.31
N ILE A 4 -11.16 -17.65 3.22
CA ILE A 4 -10.43 -16.42 2.89
C ILE A 4 -8.97 -16.55 3.29
N VAL A 5 -8.09 -16.22 2.36
CA VAL A 5 -6.65 -16.14 2.55
C VAL A 5 -6.19 -14.70 2.37
N LEU A 6 -5.71 -14.07 3.43
CA LEU A 6 -5.03 -12.79 3.34
C LEU A 6 -3.55 -13.03 3.05
N ALA A 7 -3.14 -12.74 1.82
CA ALA A 7 -1.75 -12.88 1.40
C ALA A 7 -0.95 -11.61 1.73
N SER A 8 -0.80 -11.34 3.01
CA SER A 8 -0.08 -10.16 3.52
C SER A 8 0.32 -10.32 4.97
N GLY A 9 1.58 -10.04 5.29
CA GLY A 9 2.06 -9.97 6.68
C GLY A 9 1.70 -8.67 7.42
N SER A 10 1.01 -7.72 6.78
CA SER A 10 0.69 -6.42 7.38
C SER A 10 -0.39 -6.53 8.47
N PRO A 11 -0.10 -6.17 9.74
CA PRO A 11 -1.11 -6.16 10.81
C PRO A 11 -2.29 -5.24 10.51
N ARG A 12 -2.04 -4.11 9.83
CA ARG A 12 -3.08 -3.14 9.43
C ARG A 12 -4.08 -3.75 8.46
N ARG A 13 -3.65 -4.56 7.49
CA ARG A 13 -4.55 -5.23 6.54
C ARG A 13 -5.39 -6.30 7.22
N GLN A 14 -4.82 -7.02 8.20
CA GLN A 14 -5.57 -7.96 9.02
C GLN A 14 -6.66 -7.23 9.82
N GLU A 15 -6.31 -6.10 10.43
CA GLU A 15 -7.26 -5.28 11.18
C GLU A 15 -8.39 -4.74 10.27
N LEU A 16 -8.06 -4.28 9.06
CA LEU A 16 -9.06 -3.82 8.09
C LEU A 16 -10.06 -4.91 7.73
N LEU A 17 -9.61 -6.14 7.48
CA LEU A 17 -10.53 -7.26 7.23
C LEU A 17 -11.46 -7.52 8.41
N ARG A 18 -10.93 -7.49 9.65
CA ARG A 18 -11.75 -7.67 10.85
C ARG A 18 -12.79 -6.56 11.00
N ARG A 19 -12.44 -5.30 10.73
CA ARG A 19 -13.38 -4.17 10.74
C ARG A 19 -14.45 -4.27 9.67
N MET A 20 -14.18 -4.95 8.56
CA MET A 20 -15.16 -5.27 7.52
C MET A 20 -16.07 -6.47 7.89
N GLY A 21 -15.91 -7.05 9.08
CA GLY A 21 -16.65 -8.23 9.53
C GLY A 21 -16.07 -9.56 9.04
N ILE A 22 -14.93 -9.53 8.35
CA ILE A 22 -14.23 -10.74 7.91
C ILE A 22 -13.27 -11.16 9.02
N THR A 23 -13.69 -12.07 9.89
CA THR A 23 -12.91 -12.48 11.07
C THR A 23 -12.26 -13.86 10.90
N ASP A 24 -12.80 -14.69 10.01
CA ASP A 24 -12.29 -16.03 9.71
C ASP A 24 -11.48 -15.99 8.41
N PHE A 25 -10.16 -15.86 8.53
CA PHE A 25 -9.22 -15.87 7.42
C PHE A 25 -7.86 -16.42 7.85
N THR A 26 -7.16 -17.03 6.89
CA THR A 26 -5.79 -17.50 7.05
C THR A 26 -4.81 -16.44 6.52
N VAL A 27 -3.67 -16.27 7.18
CA VAL A 27 -2.60 -15.40 6.69
C VAL A 27 -1.52 -16.25 6.02
N ARG A 28 -1.23 -15.95 4.74
CA ARG A 28 -0.12 -16.56 3.98
C ARG A 28 0.69 -15.43 3.35
N VAL A 29 1.93 -15.23 3.80
CA VAL A 29 2.79 -14.16 3.27
C VAL A 29 3.44 -14.64 1.98
N PRO A 30 3.21 -13.99 0.82
CA PRO A 30 3.88 -14.37 -0.41
C PRO A 30 5.37 -14.00 -0.36
N GLU A 31 6.22 -14.90 -0.81
CA GLU A 31 7.64 -14.63 -1.07
C GLU A 31 7.77 -14.20 -2.54
N VAL A 32 7.78 -12.91 -2.80
CA VAL A 32 7.91 -12.34 -4.14
C VAL A 32 8.90 -11.19 -4.11
N GLU A 33 9.87 -11.22 -5.00
CA GLU A 33 10.66 -10.03 -5.30
C GLU A 33 9.76 -8.99 -6.00
N GLU A 34 9.75 -7.77 -5.48
CA GLU A 34 8.94 -6.69 -6.03
C GLU A 34 9.59 -6.13 -7.30
N TYR A 35 9.47 -6.86 -8.40
CA TYR A 35 9.85 -6.39 -9.73
C TYR A 35 8.59 -5.93 -10.48
N PHE A 36 8.72 -4.85 -11.23
CA PHE A 36 7.69 -4.38 -12.15
C PHE A 36 8.33 -3.70 -13.38
N PRO A 37 7.67 -3.76 -14.55
CA PRO A 37 8.16 -3.13 -15.77
C PRO A 37 8.30 -1.62 -15.61
N ALA A 38 9.28 -1.04 -16.29
CA ALA A 38 9.41 0.41 -16.37
C ALA A 38 8.27 1.03 -17.19
N GLY A 39 7.90 2.28 -16.90
CA GLY A 39 6.91 3.03 -17.66
C GLY A 39 5.46 2.82 -17.24
N LEU A 40 5.19 2.03 -16.19
CA LEU A 40 3.87 1.92 -15.61
C LEU A 40 3.49 3.17 -14.82
N THR A 41 2.23 3.58 -14.89
CA THR A 41 1.66 4.58 -13.98
C THR A 41 1.66 4.08 -12.54
N PRO A 42 1.51 4.96 -11.53
CA PRO A 42 1.39 4.55 -10.13
C PRO A 42 0.33 3.48 -9.89
N GLU A 43 -0.85 3.64 -10.48
CA GLU A 43 -1.95 2.68 -10.34
C GLU A 43 -1.64 1.34 -11.01
N GLU A 44 -1.07 1.37 -12.22
CA GLU A 44 -0.66 0.16 -12.93
C GLU A 44 0.40 -0.60 -12.15
N THR A 45 1.35 0.11 -11.53
CA THR A 45 2.42 -0.47 -10.73
C THR A 45 1.86 -1.26 -9.54
N VAL A 46 1.01 -0.64 -8.72
CA VAL A 46 0.44 -1.34 -7.55
C VAL A 46 -0.53 -2.45 -7.93
N CYS A 47 -1.25 -2.31 -9.05
CA CYS A 47 -2.08 -3.37 -9.61
C CYS A 47 -1.23 -4.55 -10.08
N TYR A 48 -0.13 -4.28 -10.78
CA TYR A 48 0.80 -5.30 -11.24
C TYR A 48 1.35 -6.09 -10.05
N ILE A 49 1.93 -5.42 -9.06
CA ILE A 49 2.54 -6.08 -7.91
C ILE A 49 1.51 -6.84 -7.07
N SER A 50 0.31 -6.28 -6.85
CA SER A 50 -0.73 -7.00 -6.10
C SER A 50 -1.18 -8.27 -6.81
N ARG A 51 -1.19 -8.27 -8.15
CA ARG A 51 -1.51 -9.45 -8.97
C ARG A 51 -0.42 -10.51 -8.90
N GLU A 52 0.86 -10.11 -9.05
CA GLU A 52 2.01 -11.01 -8.90
C GLU A 52 2.01 -11.66 -7.50
N LYS A 53 1.81 -10.88 -6.45
CA LYS A 53 1.66 -11.40 -5.09
C LYS A 53 0.52 -12.41 -4.97
N SER A 54 -0.58 -12.18 -5.67
CA SER A 54 -1.72 -13.09 -5.67
C SER A 54 -1.40 -14.41 -6.37
N GLN A 55 -0.66 -14.38 -7.47
CA GLN A 55 -0.29 -15.57 -8.24
C GLN A 55 0.74 -16.42 -7.50
N ALA A 56 1.63 -15.80 -6.74
CA ALA A 56 2.66 -16.49 -5.95
C ALA A 56 2.10 -17.28 -4.75
N VAL A 57 0.86 -17.05 -4.36
CA VAL A 57 0.23 -17.79 -3.26
C VAL A 57 -0.51 -19.01 -3.79
N ALA A 58 -0.06 -20.20 -3.41
CA ALA A 58 -0.80 -21.42 -3.65
C ALA A 58 -2.14 -21.39 -2.92
N SER A 59 -3.21 -21.76 -3.63
CA SER A 59 -4.56 -21.75 -3.09
C SER A 59 -5.40 -22.89 -3.67
N ASP A 60 -6.31 -23.42 -2.86
CA ASP A 60 -7.31 -24.39 -3.27
C ASP A 60 -8.45 -23.71 -4.06
N ALA A 61 -9.24 -24.48 -4.80
CA ALA A 61 -10.31 -23.96 -5.65
C ALA A 61 -11.43 -23.24 -4.86
N ASP A 62 -11.63 -23.59 -3.59
CA ASP A 62 -12.61 -22.98 -2.67
C ASP A 62 -12.05 -21.78 -1.88
N GLU A 63 -10.77 -21.44 -2.06
CA GLU A 63 -10.12 -20.33 -1.39
C GLU A 63 -10.20 -19.02 -2.19
N ILE A 64 -10.48 -17.94 -1.48
CA ILE A 64 -10.41 -16.56 -2.00
C ILE A 64 -9.14 -15.92 -1.45
N VAL A 65 -8.18 -15.64 -2.32
CA VAL A 65 -6.92 -14.99 -1.99
C VAL A 65 -7.06 -13.48 -2.14
N ILE A 66 -6.75 -12.74 -1.09
CA ILE A 66 -6.73 -11.26 -1.08
C ILE A 66 -5.29 -10.80 -0.91
N THR A 67 -4.82 -10.01 -1.87
CA THR A 67 -3.50 -9.35 -1.82
C THR A 67 -3.67 -7.86 -1.95
N ALA A 68 -2.69 -7.12 -1.47
CA ALA A 68 -2.60 -5.69 -1.70
C ALA A 68 -1.15 -5.22 -1.75
N ASP A 69 -0.93 -4.13 -2.47
CA ASP A 69 0.32 -3.39 -2.45
C ASP A 69 0.05 -1.91 -2.27
N THR A 70 0.94 -1.21 -1.56
CA THR A 70 0.80 0.22 -1.29
C THR A 70 2.14 0.90 -1.50
N MET A 71 2.15 1.94 -2.32
CA MET A 71 3.33 2.71 -2.64
C MET A 71 3.07 4.20 -2.53
N VAL A 72 4.12 4.95 -2.23
CA VAL A 72 4.15 6.41 -2.22
C VAL A 72 4.94 6.90 -3.42
N PHE A 73 4.39 7.89 -4.11
CA PHE A 73 5.00 8.53 -5.27
C PHE A 73 5.13 10.02 -5.04
N LEU A 74 6.34 10.54 -5.15
CA LEU A 74 6.63 11.97 -5.15
C LEU A 74 7.11 12.34 -6.56
N ASP A 75 6.28 13.10 -7.27
CA ASP A 75 6.43 13.29 -8.72
C ASP A 75 6.48 11.90 -9.39
N ASP A 76 7.53 11.60 -10.17
CA ASP A 76 7.71 10.29 -10.82
C ASP A 76 8.56 9.30 -9.99
N LYS A 77 8.94 9.68 -8.76
CA LYS A 77 9.77 8.83 -7.90
C LYS A 77 8.94 8.00 -6.94
N LYS A 78 9.15 6.69 -6.99
CA LYS A 78 8.64 5.76 -5.99
C LYS A 78 9.46 5.91 -4.70
N LEU A 79 8.75 6.07 -3.57
CA LEU A 79 9.32 6.03 -2.24
C LEU A 79 8.93 4.71 -1.57
N GLY A 80 9.92 3.84 -1.38
CA GLY A 80 9.77 2.57 -0.67
C GLY A 80 9.80 2.76 0.85
N LYS A 81 10.07 1.66 1.55
CA LYS A 81 10.41 1.71 2.97
C LYS A 81 11.84 2.23 3.12
N PRO A 82 12.11 3.10 4.08
CA PRO A 82 13.48 3.55 4.33
C PRO A 82 14.33 2.39 4.87
N ALA A 83 15.58 2.33 4.46
CA ALA A 83 16.54 1.35 4.96
C ALA A 83 17.05 1.73 6.36
N ASP A 84 17.14 3.02 6.65
CA ASP A 84 17.59 3.58 7.91
C ASP A 84 16.95 4.94 8.22
N GLU A 85 17.26 5.50 9.39
CA GLU A 85 16.73 6.79 9.83
C GLU A 85 17.19 7.96 8.94
N ALA A 86 18.37 7.86 8.33
CA ALA A 86 18.88 8.90 7.44
C ALA A 86 18.08 8.94 6.13
N GLU A 87 17.76 7.79 5.57
CA GLU A 87 16.88 7.69 4.41
C GLU A 87 15.46 8.13 4.74
N ALA A 88 14.95 7.76 5.94
CA ALA A 88 13.65 8.22 6.41
C ALA A 88 13.60 9.76 6.49
N LEU A 89 14.64 10.39 7.01
CA LEU A 89 14.75 11.85 7.07
C LEU A 89 14.80 12.48 5.68
N GLN A 90 15.51 11.88 4.74
CA GLN A 90 15.57 12.36 3.34
C GLN A 90 14.19 12.29 2.69
N MET A 91 13.46 11.16 2.85
CA MET A 91 12.12 10.98 2.31
C MET A 91 11.14 12.02 2.89
N LEU A 92 11.09 12.16 4.21
CA LEU A 92 10.20 13.11 4.87
C LEU A 92 10.54 14.56 4.56
N THR A 93 11.83 14.89 4.40
CA THR A 93 12.28 16.22 3.96
C THR A 93 11.83 16.53 2.53
N ALA A 94 11.82 15.53 1.67
CA ALA A 94 11.33 15.70 0.30
C ALA A 94 9.81 15.85 0.23
N LEU A 95 9.06 15.24 1.16
CA LEU A 95 7.60 15.26 1.22
C LEU A 95 7.04 16.50 1.91
N GLN A 96 7.75 17.08 2.90
CA GLN A 96 7.23 18.17 3.73
C GLN A 96 6.89 19.40 2.87
N GLY A 97 5.74 20.04 3.17
CA GLY A 97 5.23 21.19 2.45
C GLY A 97 4.79 20.91 1.00
N ARG A 98 4.68 19.64 0.60
CA ARG A 98 4.39 19.24 -0.78
C ARG A 98 3.23 18.25 -0.87
N ARG A 99 2.67 18.16 -2.08
CA ARG A 99 1.75 17.10 -2.48
C ARG A 99 2.55 15.87 -2.91
N HIS A 100 2.05 14.71 -2.56
CA HIS A 100 2.47 13.41 -3.08
C HIS A 100 1.27 12.49 -3.22
N THR A 101 1.44 11.34 -3.88
CA THR A 101 0.36 10.41 -4.14
C THR A 101 0.64 9.07 -3.46
N VAL A 102 -0.35 8.54 -2.76
CA VAL A 102 -0.34 7.19 -2.21
C VAL A 102 -1.26 6.33 -3.06
N CYS A 103 -0.71 5.27 -3.68
CA CYS A 103 -1.48 4.31 -4.45
C CYS A 103 -1.56 2.98 -3.73
N THR A 104 -2.75 2.37 -3.72
CA THR A 104 -2.96 1.01 -3.21
C THR A 104 -3.66 0.18 -4.27
N GLY A 105 -3.02 -0.91 -4.68
CA GLY A 105 -3.62 -1.93 -5.53
C GLY A 105 -4.11 -3.10 -4.67
N VAL A 106 -5.28 -3.62 -4.98
CA VAL A 106 -5.86 -4.80 -4.33
C VAL A 106 -6.26 -5.81 -5.40
N THR A 107 -5.88 -7.07 -5.20
CA THR A 107 -6.32 -8.18 -6.04
C THR A 107 -7.07 -9.19 -5.18
N VAL A 108 -8.24 -9.60 -5.67
CA VAL A 108 -9.03 -10.71 -5.13
C VAL A 108 -9.08 -11.80 -6.18
N ARG A 109 -8.62 -13.00 -5.85
CA ARG A 109 -8.53 -14.14 -6.78
C ARG A 109 -9.20 -15.38 -6.19
N GLN A 110 -9.93 -16.11 -7.04
CA GLN A 110 -10.41 -17.46 -6.76
C GLN A 110 -10.18 -18.34 -7.99
N GLY A 111 -9.35 -19.36 -7.88
CA GLY A 111 -8.90 -20.13 -9.03
C GLY A 111 -8.27 -19.23 -10.09
N GLU A 112 -8.76 -19.34 -11.33
CA GLU A 112 -8.30 -18.53 -12.47
C GLU A 112 -8.96 -17.13 -12.56
N LYS A 113 -10.01 -16.89 -11.77
CA LYS A 113 -10.71 -15.60 -11.78
C LYS A 113 -10.03 -14.63 -10.83
N ALA A 114 -9.64 -13.45 -11.33
CA ALA A 114 -9.05 -12.39 -10.52
C ALA A 114 -9.67 -11.04 -10.85
N LEU A 115 -9.92 -10.27 -9.80
CA LEU A 115 -10.33 -8.86 -9.90
C LEU A 115 -9.25 -8.00 -9.23
N THR A 116 -8.73 -7.04 -9.97
CA THR A 116 -7.73 -6.09 -9.46
C THR A 116 -8.27 -4.68 -9.58
N ARG A 117 -8.10 -3.88 -8.53
CA ARG A 117 -8.46 -2.46 -8.49
C ARG A 117 -7.35 -1.67 -7.82
N ALA A 118 -7.18 -0.43 -8.25
CA ALA A 118 -6.32 0.53 -7.57
C ALA A 118 -7.14 1.72 -7.06
N GLN A 119 -6.63 2.30 -6.00
CA GLN A 119 -7.08 3.56 -5.45
C GLN A 119 -5.87 4.46 -5.24
N HIS A 120 -5.97 5.73 -5.58
CA HIS A 120 -4.96 6.70 -5.23
C HIS A 120 -5.52 7.78 -4.31
N THR A 121 -4.65 8.31 -3.47
CA THR A 121 -4.94 9.39 -2.54
C THR A 121 -3.85 10.43 -2.69
N ASP A 122 -4.25 11.65 -3.01
CA ASP A 122 -3.36 12.81 -2.95
C ASP A 122 -3.25 13.25 -1.50
N VAL A 123 -2.03 13.31 -1.01
CA VAL A 123 -1.70 13.73 0.35
C VAL A 123 -0.86 14.99 0.31
N TYR A 124 -1.24 15.97 1.10
CA TYR A 124 -0.52 17.22 1.24
C TYR A 124 0.09 17.29 2.63
N PHE A 125 1.40 17.35 2.70
CA PHE A 125 2.09 17.57 3.96
C PHE A 125 2.13 19.07 4.27
N ARG A 126 1.96 19.40 5.56
CA ARG A 126 2.30 20.73 6.04
C ARG A 126 3.82 20.94 6.01
N PRO A 127 4.30 22.20 5.97
CA PRO A 127 5.70 22.48 6.30
C PRO A 127 6.04 21.92 7.68
N ALA A 128 7.20 21.28 7.80
CA ALA A 128 7.71 20.73 9.05
C ALA A 128 9.20 21.04 9.18
N THR A 129 9.63 21.32 10.40
CA THR A 129 11.05 21.55 10.69
C THR A 129 11.80 20.22 10.77
N GLN A 130 13.11 20.27 10.51
CA GLN A 130 13.96 19.09 10.66
C GLN A 130 13.84 18.46 12.06
N ARG A 131 13.70 19.28 13.10
CA ARG A 131 13.52 18.82 14.48
C ARG A 131 12.25 18.00 14.67
N GLU A 132 11.13 18.43 14.06
CA GLU A 132 9.86 17.67 14.08
C GLU A 132 9.99 16.34 13.36
N LEU A 133 10.64 16.34 12.17
CA LEU A 133 10.85 15.12 11.42
C LEU A 133 11.74 14.13 12.18
N MET A 134 12.83 14.59 12.78
CA MET A 134 13.70 13.75 13.61
C MET A 134 12.98 13.19 14.84
N ALA A 135 12.15 13.99 15.51
CA ALA A 135 11.35 13.54 16.64
C ALA A 135 10.36 12.43 16.24
N TYR A 136 9.76 12.55 15.05
CA TYR A 136 8.87 11.53 14.50
C TYR A 136 9.63 10.22 14.18
N ILE A 137 10.82 10.34 13.57
CA ILE A 137 11.67 9.18 13.23
C ILE A 137 12.11 8.44 14.48
N ALA A 138 12.52 9.16 15.54
CA ALA A 138 12.92 8.57 16.81
C ALA A 138 11.83 7.71 17.46
N GLY A 139 10.56 7.93 17.12
CA GLY A 139 9.44 7.09 17.53
C GLY A 139 9.38 5.71 16.84
N GLY A 140 10.21 5.46 15.81
CA GLY A 140 10.33 4.19 15.10
C GLY A 140 9.20 3.89 14.11
N GLU A 141 8.13 4.68 14.10
CA GLU A 141 6.97 4.46 13.21
C GLU A 141 7.29 4.49 11.72
N PRO A 142 8.25 5.31 11.21
CA PRO A 142 8.55 5.40 9.77
C PRO A 142 9.10 4.15 9.13
N MET A 143 9.81 3.31 9.89
CA MET A 143 10.74 2.32 9.34
C MET A 143 10.09 1.17 8.57
N ASP A 144 8.84 0.88 8.81
CA ASP A 144 8.08 -0.19 8.12
C ASP A 144 7.11 0.33 7.05
N LYS A 145 7.19 1.63 6.70
CA LYS A 145 6.19 2.30 5.86
C LYS A 145 6.78 2.89 4.59
N ALA A 146 6.08 2.69 3.47
CA ALA A 146 6.41 3.37 2.22
C ALA A 146 6.32 4.89 2.40
N GLY A 147 7.34 5.63 1.92
CA GLY A 147 7.44 7.07 2.11
C GLY A 147 7.75 7.50 3.54
N ALA A 148 8.14 6.56 4.41
CA ALA A 148 8.52 6.80 5.80
C ALA A 148 7.42 7.44 6.69
N TYR A 149 6.12 7.20 6.41
CA TYR A 149 5.06 7.72 7.28
C TYR A 149 3.77 6.88 7.25
N GLY A 150 2.93 7.05 8.27
CA GLY A 150 1.60 6.45 8.34
C GLY A 150 0.53 7.43 8.82
N VAL A 151 -0.54 7.59 8.04
CA VAL A 151 -1.66 8.51 8.39
C VAL A 151 -2.51 8.01 9.57
N GLN A 152 -2.37 6.75 9.96
CA GLN A 152 -3.11 6.16 11.09
C GLN A 152 -2.35 6.22 12.41
N GLY A 153 -1.15 6.81 12.41
CA GLY A 153 -0.29 6.98 13.56
C GLY A 153 0.13 8.43 13.77
N GLN A 154 1.31 8.63 14.33
CA GLN A 154 1.87 9.97 14.59
C GLN A 154 2.16 10.73 13.29
N GLY A 155 2.39 10.02 12.17
CA GLY A 155 2.56 10.62 10.85
C GLY A 155 1.34 11.43 10.38
N ALA A 156 0.16 11.23 10.97
CA ALA A 156 -1.01 12.08 10.74
C ALA A 156 -0.73 13.57 11.05
N LEU A 157 0.16 13.87 11.98
CA LEU A 157 0.54 15.23 12.34
C LEU A 157 1.29 15.98 11.23
N LEU A 158 1.83 15.25 10.25
CA LEU A 158 2.50 15.82 9.07
C LEU A 158 1.50 16.14 7.95
N VAL A 159 0.31 15.52 7.97
CA VAL A 159 -0.71 15.66 6.92
C VAL A 159 -1.54 16.91 7.15
N ALA A 160 -1.56 17.81 6.18
CA ALA A 160 -2.44 18.97 6.17
C ALA A 160 -3.83 18.58 5.64
N VAL A 161 -3.88 17.86 4.52
CA VAL A 161 -5.11 17.40 3.87
C VAL A 161 -4.84 16.19 2.99
N SER A 162 -5.86 15.36 2.78
CA SER A 162 -5.80 14.26 1.84
C SER A 162 -7.09 14.17 1.03
N TYR A 163 -6.96 13.85 -0.26
CA TYR A 163 -8.07 13.64 -1.18
C TYR A 163 -7.97 12.25 -1.78
N THR A 164 -8.96 11.41 -1.53
CA THR A 164 -9.01 10.06 -2.07
C THR A 164 -9.89 10.03 -3.32
N HIS A 165 -9.33 9.52 -4.42
CA HIS A 165 -10.01 9.38 -5.70
C HIS A 165 -10.39 7.92 -5.92
N LEU A 166 -11.69 7.64 -5.88
CA LEU A 166 -12.26 6.37 -6.30
C LEU A 166 -12.42 6.40 -7.82
N ARG A 167 -11.48 5.84 -8.56
CA ARG A 167 -11.69 5.53 -9.97
C ARG A 167 -12.31 4.15 -10.10
N ALA A 168 -13.58 4.08 -10.44
CA ALA A 168 -14.17 2.89 -11.02
C ALA A 168 -13.59 2.73 -12.44
N HIS A 169 -12.48 2.04 -12.59
CA HIS A 169 -12.10 1.55 -13.89
C HIS A 169 -13.04 0.41 -14.22
N GLU A 170 -14.02 0.68 -15.06
CA GLU A 170 -14.74 -0.35 -15.81
C GLU A 170 -13.72 -1.03 -16.73
N THR A 171 -13.06 -2.05 -16.23
CA THR A 171 -12.49 -3.04 -17.12
C THR A 171 -13.67 -3.88 -17.56
N GLY A 172 -13.99 -3.75 -18.85
CA GLY A 172 -15.05 -4.50 -19.50
C GLY A 172 -15.02 -5.96 -19.06
N ALA A 173 -16.19 -6.42 -18.63
CA ALA A 173 -16.46 -7.82 -18.42
C ALA A 173 -16.15 -8.55 -19.71
N TYR A 174 -15.17 -9.42 -19.68
CA TYR A 174 -15.14 -10.52 -20.62
C TYR A 174 -15.79 -11.70 -19.92
N LEU A 175 -17.02 -11.92 -20.34
CA LEU A 175 -17.77 -13.15 -20.15
C LEU A 175 -17.02 -14.32 -20.79
#